data_225ebc45d380fad575b3bcd91b36bbc2
#
_entry.id   225ebc45d380fad575b3bcd91b36bbc2
#
_cell.length_a   1.000
_cell.length_b   1.000
_cell.length_c   1.000
_cell.angle_alpha   90.00
_cell.angle_beta   90.00
_cell.angle_gamma   90.00
#
_symmetry.space_group_name_H-M   'P 1'
#
loop_
_entity.id
_entity.type
_entity.pdbx_description
1 polymer ?
#
loop_
_entity_poly.entity_id
_entity_poly.type
_entity_poly.pdbx_seq_one_letter_code
_entity_poly.pdbx_strand_id
1 'polypeptide(L)'
;MTLKYNNAQHRVYLELMDRVSDNWLLIFDGNTEFFSAPYWDLLRGLWRQSAPIRKTDAMAYMRSVKSAHTAGKLIDAAIGAGFLVEHENPKDARSKLLGVSPATRVRIDEVFDRAVTEIRKAERRIEANGPLDGDC
;
A
#
# COMPACT_ATOMS: atom_id res chain seq x y z
N MET A 1 5.96 -17.53 26.29
CA MET A 1 5.46 -16.17 26.10
C MET A 1 3.95 -16.12 26.37
N THR A 2 3.53 -15.20 27.17
CA THR A 2 2.10 -15.02 27.45
C THR A 2 1.48 -14.12 26.37
N LEU A 3 0.45 -14.61 25.71
CA LEU A 3 -0.25 -13.83 24.70
C LEU A 3 -1.23 -12.86 25.38
N LYS A 4 -1.35 -11.67 24.82
CA LYS A 4 -2.26 -10.63 25.34
C LYS A 4 -3.69 -10.83 24.92
N TYR A 5 -3.92 -11.48 23.81
CA TYR A 5 -5.23 -11.62 23.19
C TYR A 5 -5.53 -13.09 22.92
N ASN A 6 -6.81 -13.42 22.85
CA ASN A 6 -7.27 -14.79 22.63
C ASN A 6 -7.44 -15.12 21.14
N ASN A 7 -7.75 -16.37 20.85
CA ASN A 7 -7.92 -16.84 19.46
C ASN A 7 -9.05 -16.13 18.73
N ALA A 8 -10.13 -15.79 19.41
CA ALA A 8 -11.24 -15.07 18.79
C ALA A 8 -10.80 -13.67 18.35
N GLN A 9 -10.00 -13.00 19.17
CA GLN A 9 -9.46 -11.67 18.84
C GLN A 9 -8.41 -11.76 17.74
N HIS A 10 -7.57 -12.79 17.72
CA HIS A 10 -6.63 -13.03 16.61
C HIS A 10 -7.38 -13.26 15.29
N ARG A 11 -8.51 -13.96 15.35
CA ARG A 11 -9.35 -14.19 14.17
C ARG A 11 -9.92 -12.89 13.62
N VAL A 12 -10.29 -11.95 14.48
CA VAL A 12 -10.75 -10.64 14.05
C VAL A 12 -9.67 -9.93 13.23
N TYR A 13 -8.43 -9.99 13.71
CA TYR A 13 -7.30 -9.42 12.96
C TYR A 13 -7.13 -10.08 11.59
N LEU A 14 -7.20 -11.41 11.53
CA LEU A 14 -7.05 -12.13 10.27
C LEU A 14 -8.14 -11.76 9.27
N GLU A 15 -9.38 -11.67 9.73
CA GLU A 15 -10.51 -11.24 8.88
C GLU A 15 -10.35 -9.82 8.39
N LEU A 16 -9.80 -8.92 9.23
CA LEU A 16 -9.46 -7.55 8.84
C LEU A 16 -8.44 -7.56 7.70
N MET A 17 -7.39 -8.35 7.82
CA MET A 17 -6.37 -8.46 6.79
C MET A 17 -6.94 -8.98 5.48
N ASP A 18 -7.84 -9.97 5.54
CA ASP A 18 -8.51 -10.50 4.35
C ASP A 18 -9.29 -9.41 3.61
N ARG A 19 -10.07 -8.61 4.33
CA ARG A 19 -10.86 -7.51 3.72
C ARG A 19 -9.98 -6.40 3.17
N VAL A 20 -8.94 -6.03 3.89
CA VAL A 20 -8.00 -4.99 3.43
C VAL A 20 -7.27 -5.47 2.17
N SER A 21 -6.85 -6.74 2.12
CA SER A 21 -6.19 -7.31 0.95
C SER A 21 -7.12 -7.33 -0.28
N ASP A 22 -8.39 -7.71 -0.09
CA ASP A 22 -9.36 -7.72 -1.18
C ASP A 22 -9.58 -6.32 -1.74
N ASN A 23 -9.68 -5.32 -0.87
CA ASN A 23 -9.87 -3.94 -1.28
C ASN A 23 -8.64 -3.39 -2.01
N TRP A 24 -7.44 -3.86 -1.66
CA TRP A 24 -6.22 -3.38 -2.31
C TRP A 24 -6.20 -3.63 -3.81
N LEU A 25 -6.79 -4.73 -4.28
CA LEU A 25 -6.90 -5.01 -5.71
C LEU A 25 -7.65 -3.91 -6.49
N LEU A 26 -8.53 -3.18 -5.81
CA LEU A 26 -9.29 -2.09 -6.43
C LEU A 26 -8.39 -0.94 -6.87
N ILE A 27 -7.25 -0.75 -6.23
CA ILE A 27 -6.27 0.27 -6.63
C ILE A 27 -5.78 0.00 -8.06
N PHE A 28 -5.61 -1.27 -8.39
CA PHE A 28 -5.09 -1.72 -9.68
C PHE A 28 -6.20 -2.22 -10.62
N ASP A 29 -7.42 -1.80 -10.39
CA ASP A 29 -8.57 -2.16 -11.23
C ASP A 29 -8.72 -3.69 -11.41
N GLY A 30 -8.42 -4.43 -10.34
CA GLY A 30 -8.50 -5.88 -10.32
C GLY A 30 -7.31 -6.61 -10.97
N ASN A 31 -6.30 -5.89 -11.43
CA ASN A 31 -5.12 -6.50 -12.06
C ASN A 31 -4.20 -7.11 -11.00
N THR A 32 -4.21 -8.44 -10.92
CA THR A 32 -3.43 -9.19 -9.92
C THR A 32 -1.93 -9.14 -10.13
N GLU A 33 -1.46 -8.76 -11.32
CA GLU A 33 -0.03 -8.57 -11.59
C GLU A 33 0.62 -7.58 -10.63
N PHE A 34 -0.14 -6.57 -10.21
CA PHE A 34 0.35 -5.52 -9.30
C PHE A 34 0.07 -5.82 -7.82
N PHE A 35 -0.52 -6.97 -7.52
CA PHE A 35 -0.77 -7.40 -6.15
C PHE A 35 0.47 -8.07 -5.57
N SER A 36 1.46 -7.26 -5.19
CA SER A 36 2.73 -7.74 -4.67
C SER A 36 3.35 -6.74 -3.70
N ALA A 37 4.22 -7.23 -2.83
CA ALA A 37 4.90 -6.39 -1.83
C ALA A 37 5.67 -5.22 -2.45
N PRO A 38 6.44 -5.38 -3.52
CA PRO A 38 7.14 -4.25 -4.12
C PRO A 38 6.23 -3.09 -4.52
N TYR A 39 5.09 -3.39 -5.15
CA TYR A 39 4.16 -2.33 -5.54
C TYR A 39 3.46 -1.70 -4.34
N TRP A 40 3.11 -2.48 -3.34
CA TRP A 40 2.55 -1.94 -2.11
C TRP A 40 3.53 -0.98 -1.42
N ASP A 41 4.79 -1.38 -1.31
CA ASP A 41 5.85 -0.53 -0.72
C ASP A 41 6.03 0.76 -1.53
N LEU A 42 6.07 0.66 -2.85
CA LEU A 42 6.21 1.80 -3.73
C LEU A 42 5.05 2.79 -3.58
N LEU A 43 3.82 2.28 -3.62
CA LEU A 43 2.63 3.13 -3.49
C LEU A 43 2.55 3.82 -2.14
N ARG A 44 2.88 3.12 -1.07
CA ARG A 44 2.90 3.73 0.27
C ARG A 44 3.90 4.87 0.35
N GLY A 45 5.07 4.67 -0.23
CA GLY A 45 6.11 5.70 -0.26
C GLY A 45 5.68 6.92 -1.08
N LEU A 46 5.17 6.70 -2.28
CA LEU A 46 4.72 7.77 -3.16
C LEU A 46 3.51 8.53 -2.60
N TRP A 47 2.58 7.79 -2.00
CA TRP A 47 1.39 8.42 -1.41
C TRP A 47 1.73 9.41 -0.29
N ARG A 48 2.79 9.14 0.47
CA ARG A 48 3.23 10.03 1.55
C ARG A 48 3.86 11.31 1.05
N GLN A 49 4.26 11.37 -0.21
CA GLN A 49 4.87 12.56 -0.80
C GLN A 49 3.80 13.55 -1.26
N SER A 50 4.04 14.84 -1.04
CA SER A 50 3.14 15.91 -1.49
C SER A 50 3.30 16.25 -2.96
N ALA A 51 4.38 15.77 -3.59
CA ALA A 51 4.71 16.06 -4.99
C ALA A 51 5.50 14.89 -5.58
N PRO A 52 5.58 14.79 -6.92
CA PRO A 52 6.41 13.77 -7.56
C PRO A 52 7.87 13.85 -7.09
N ILE A 53 8.52 12.69 -6.99
CA ILE A 53 9.92 12.56 -6.57
C ILE A 53 10.75 11.93 -7.68
N ARG A 54 12.07 12.00 -7.56
CA ARG A 54 12.93 11.38 -8.56
C ARG A 54 12.67 9.88 -8.63
N LYS A 55 12.59 9.35 -9.83
CA LYS A 55 12.34 7.91 -10.09
C LYS A 55 13.35 7.03 -9.35
N THR A 56 14.62 7.43 -9.32
CA THR A 56 15.65 6.71 -8.61
C THR A 56 15.44 6.67 -7.08
N ASP A 57 14.90 7.75 -6.53
CA ASP A 57 14.55 7.78 -5.10
C ASP A 57 13.35 6.90 -4.79
N ALA A 58 12.40 6.83 -5.72
CA ALA A 58 11.22 5.96 -5.58
C ALA A 58 11.61 4.48 -5.56
N MET A 59 12.64 4.07 -6.30
CA MET A 59 13.13 2.69 -6.29
C MET A 59 13.51 2.22 -4.89
N ALA A 60 14.00 3.12 -4.04
CA ALA A 60 14.41 2.79 -2.67
C ALA A 60 13.25 2.36 -1.77
N TYR A 61 11.99 2.71 -2.13
CA TYR A 61 10.83 2.21 -1.39
C TYR A 61 10.60 0.72 -1.58
N MET A 62 11.05 0.16 -2.69
CA MET A 62 10.86 -1.25 -3.03
C MET A 62 11.93 -2.13 -2.37
N ARG A 63 11.88 -2.19 -1.04
CA ARG A 63 12.95 -2.79 -0.21
C ARG A 63 13.23 -4.26 -0.49
N SER A 64 12.22 -5.00 -0.95
CA SER A 64 12.39 -6.43 -1.30
C SER A 64 13.04 -6.65 -2.66
N VAL A 65 13.16 -5.59 -3.48
CA VAL A 65 13.79 -5.66 -4.79
C VAL A 65 15.25 -5.25 -4.66
N LYS A 66 16.16 -6.17 -4.98
CA LYS A 66 17.60 -5.96 -4.73
C LYS A 66 18.33 -5.24 -5.86
N SER A 67 17.80 -5.28 -7.06
CA SER A 67 18.45 -4.72 -8.25
C SER A 67 17.70 -3.49 -8.74
N ALA A 68 18.45 -2.43 -9.03
CA ALA A 68 17.89 -1.21 -9.62
C ALA A 68 17.24 -1.48 -10.97
N HIS A 69 17.80 -2.40 -11.74
CA HIS A 69 17.25 -2.82 -13.05
C HIS A 69 15.85 -3.44 -12.87
N THR A 70 15.68 -4.35 -11.92
CA THR A 70 14.39 -4.97 -11.63
C THR A 70 13.38 -3.92 -11.11
N ALA A 71 13.80 -3.08 -10.19
CA ALA A 71 12.94 -2.01 -9.67
C ALA A 71 12.47 -1.07 -10.79
N GLY A 72 13.37 -0.68 -11.68
CA GLY A 72 13.04 0.15 -12.84
C GLY A 72 12.03 -0.51 -13.77
N LYS A 73 12.17 -1.80 -14.03
CA LYS A 73 11.20 -2.55 -14.86
C LYS A 73 9.81 -2.61 -14.23
N LEU A 74 9.74 -2.83 -12.92
CA LEU A 74 8.47 -2.86 -12.21
C LEU A 74 7.77 -1.49 -12.26
N ILE A 75 8.55 -0.43 -12.08
CA ILE A 75 8.03 0.96 -12.18
C ILE A 75 7.53 1.23 -13.61
N ASP A 76 8.31 0.85 -14.62
CA ASP A 76 7.92 1.04 -16.02
C ASP A 76 6.62 0.30 -16.36
N ALA A 77 6.44 -0.90 -15.83
CA ALA A 77 5.20 -1.66 -16.00
C ALA A 77 4.00 -0.91 -15.41
N ALA A 78 4.17 -0.31 -14.23
CA ALA A 78 3.11 0.46 -13.59
C ALA A 78 2.81 1.77 -14.34
N ILE A 79 3.83 2.40 -14.91
CA ILE A 79 3.64 3.57 -15.78
C ILE A 79 2.86 3.17 -17.03
N GLY A 80 3.26 2.06 -17.67
CA GLY A 80 2.57 1.56 -18.86
C GLY A 80 1.12 1.17 -18.62
N ALA A 81 0.79 0.71 -17.41
CA ALA A 81 -0.57 0.37 -17.01
C ALA A 81 -1.39 1.59 -16.56
N GLY A 82 -0.79 2.78 -16.47
CA GLY A 82 -1.47 4.01 -16.09
C GLY A 82 -1.62 4.24 -14.59
N PHE A 83 -0.98 3.44 -13.76
CA PHE A 83 -1.04 3.61 -12.30
C PHE A 83 -0.08 4.69 -11.79
N LEU A 84 1.04 4.86 -12.47
CA LEU A 84 2.04 5.86 -12.15
C LEU A 84 2.25 6.78 -13.36
N VAL A 85 2.70 8.01 -13.10
CA VAL A 85 2.99 9.00 -14.13
C VAL A 85 4.43 9.47 -13.98
N GLU A 86 5.13 9.51 -15.10
CA GLU A 86 6.48 10.06 -15.18
C GLU A 86 6.41 11.51 -15.66
N HIS A 87 7.11 12.40 -14.96
CA HIS A 87 7.14 13.83 -15.28
C HIS A 87 8.56 14.27 -15.58
N GLU A 88 8.69 15.31 -16.39
CA GLU A 88 9.96 15.99 -16.58
C GLU A 88 10.41 16.65 -15.27
N ASN A 89 11.72 16.60 -15.00
CA ASN A 89 12.31 17.32 -13.87
C ASN A 89 12.86 18.65 -14.36
N PRO A 90 12.26 19.80 -13.98
CA PRO A 90 12.73 21.10 -14.46
C PRO A 90 14.15 21.45 -13.96
N LYS A 91 14.63 20.78 -12.90
CA LYS A 91 15.96 21.02 -12.34
C LYS A 91 17.04 20.14 -12.96
N ASP A 92 16.67 19.02 -13.57
CA ASP A 92 17.61 18.07 -14.18
C ASP A 92 16.89 17.21 -15.22
N ALA A 93 17.13 17.50 -16.48
CA ALA A 93 16.49 16.80 -17.60
C ALA A 93 16.83 15.30 -17.68
N ARG A 94 17.92 14.87 -17.03
CA ARG A 94 18.32 13.46 -17.00
C ARG A 94 17.56 12.64 -15.96
N SER A 95 16.94 13.31 -15.01
CA SER A 95 16.28 12.68 -13.86
C SER A 95 14.77 12.91 -13.99
N LYS A 96 14.04 11.84 -14.24
CA LYS A 96 12.58 11.92 -14.31
C LYS A 96 11.96 11.91 -12.92
N LEU A 97 10.81 12.55 -12.78
CA LEU A 97 10.01 12.54 -11.56
C LEU A 97 8.89 11.51 -11.71
N LEU A 98 8.55 10.86 -10.61
CA LEU A 98 7.53 9.84 -10.57
C LEU A 98 6.45 10.21 -9.56
N GLY A 99 5.21 10.04 -9.94
CA GLY A 99 4.07 10.24 -9.06
C GLY A 99 2.98 9.23 -9.34
N VAL A 100 2.02 9.18 -8.44
CA VAL A 100 0.80 8.38 -8.63
C VAL A 100 -0.10 9.10 -9.61
N SER A 101 -0.70 8.38 -10.57
CA SER A 101 -1.66 9.02 -11.48
C SER A 101 -2.87 9.53 -10.72
N PRO A 102 -3.53 10.63 -11.19
CA PRO A 102 -4.70 11.17 -10.49
C PRO A 102 -5.81 10.14 -10.27
N ALA A 103 -6.11 9.31 -11.25
CA ALA A 103 -7.14 8.27 -11.12
C ALA A 103 -6.75 7.23 -10.07
N THR A 104 -5.49 6.83 -10.03
CA THR A 104 -4.99 5.87 -9.03
C THR A 104 -5.01 6.48 -7.63
N ARG A 105 -4.66 7.77 -7.51
CA ARG A 105 -4.72 8.47 -6.22
C ARG A 105 -6.11 8.44 -5.62
N VAL A 106 -7.13 8.67 -6.44
CA VAL A 106 -8.53 8.59 -5.99
C VAL A 106 -8.85 7.18 -5.48
N ARG A 107 -8.45 6.15 -6.21
CA ARG A 107 -8.69 4.76 -5.79
C ARG A 107 -7.96 4.40 -4.50
N ILE A 108 -6.72 4.87 -4.34
CA ILE A 108 -5.95 4.67 -3.10
C ILE A 108 -6.68 5.30 -1.92
N ASP A 109 -7.13 6.54 -2.07
CA ASP A 109 -7.81 7.25 -0.99
C ASP A 109 -9.12 6.56 -0.62
N GLU A 110 -9.87 6.06 -1.58
CA GLU A 110 -11.09 5.29 -1.33
C GLU A 110 -10.80 3.99 -0.59
N VAL A 111 -9.75 3.27 -0.99
CA VAL A 111 -9.32 2.03 -0.33
C VAL A 111 -8.87 2.32 1.10
N PHE A 112 -8.12 3.40 1.32
CA PHE A 112 -7.69 3.79 2.66
C PHE A 112 -8.88 4.15 3.55
N ASP A 113 -9.87 4.82 3.00
CA ASP A 113 -11.09 5.16 3.73
C ASP A 113 -11.83 3.90 4.19
N ARG A 114 -11.95 2.91 3.31
CA ARG A 114 -12.53 1.60 3.64
C ARG A 114 -11.70 0.87 4.68
N ALA A 115 -10.36 0.92 4.57
CA ALA A 115 -9.46 0.26 5.51
C ALA A 115 -9.62 0.84 6.93
N VAL A 116 -9.70 2.15 7.04
CA VAL A 116 -9.93 2.81 8.35
C VAL A 116 -11.27 2.41 8.93
N THR A 117 -12.31 2.33 8.10
CA THR A 117 -13.63 1.88 8.54
C THR A 117 -13.57 0.43 9.06
N GLU A 118 -12.87 -0.46 8.35
CA GLU A 118 -12.71 -1.85 8.78
C GLU A 118 -11.91 -1.98 10.08
N ILE A 119 -10.89 -1.14 10.27
CA ILE A 119 -10.12 -1.07 11.52
C ILE A 119 -11.05 -0.72 12.68
N ARG A 120 -11.92 0.27 12.52
CA ARG A 120 -12.84 0.69 13.56
C ARG A 120 -13.84 -0.41 13.92
N LYS A 121 -14.34 -1.13 12.93
CA LYS A 121 -15.21 -2.29 13.16
C LYS A 121 -14.48 -3.41 13.87
N ALA A 122 -13.24 -3.68 13.47
CA ALA A 122 -12.41 -4.71 14.09
C ALA A 122 -12.13 -4.40 15.56
N GLU A 123 -11.87 -3.15 15.90
CA GLU A 123 -11.65 -2.73 17.29
C GLU A 123 -12.85 -3.09 18.17
N ARG A 124 -14.06 -2.78 17.72
CA ARG A 124 -15.29 -3.12 18.46
C ARG A 124 -15.45 -4.62 18.65
N ARG A 125 -15.14 -5.39 17.63
CA ARG A 125 -15.22 -6.86 17.68
C ARG A 125 -14.16 -7.45 18.61
N ILE A 126 -12.97 -6.86 18.66
CA ILE A 126 -11.92 -7.24 19.60
C ILE A 126 -12.39 -7.02 21.02
N GLU A 127 -12.97 -5.86 21.30
CA GLU A 127 -13.53 -5.54 22.62
C GLU A 127 -14.63 -6.53 23.03
N ALA A 128 -15.51 -6.88 22.09
CA ALA A 128 -16.62 -7.79 22.34
C ALA A 128 -16.17 -9.24 22.61
N ASN A 129 -14.95 -9.60 22.23
CA ASN A 129 -14.47 -10.99 22.31
C ASN A 129 -13.45 -11.24 23.43
N GLY A 130 -13.21 -10.28 24.31
CA GLY A 130 -12.33 -10.49 25.46
C GLY A 130 -11.70 -9.21 26.01
N PRO A 131 -10.83 -9.33 27.02
CA PRO A 131 -10.13 -8.18 27.58
C PRO A 131 -9.24 -7.49 26.55
N LEU A 132 -9.18 -6.16 26.60
CA LEU A 132 -8.40 -5.38 25.66
C LEU A 132 -6.88 -5.57 25.80
N ASP A 133 -6.42 -5.74 27.03
CA ASP A 133 -4.99 -5.85 27.33
C ASP A 133 -4.52 -7.30 27.51
N GLY A 134 -5.41 -8.26 27.29
CA GLY A 134 -5.11 -9.65 27.59
C GLY A 134 -4.92 -9.95 29.06
N ASP A 135 -5.27 -9.03 29.93
CA ASP A 135 -5.23 -9.21 31.36
C ASP A 135 -6.47 -9.95 31.82
N CYS A 136 -6.27 -11.04 32.51
CA CYS A 136 -7.36 -11.86 33.04
C CYS A 136 -7.19 -12.05 34.52
#